data_b5e0afc8ff78ee64db6106f2d70e863a
#
_entry.id   b5e0afc8ff78ee64db6106f2d70e863a
#
_cell.length_a   1.000
_cell.length_b   1.000
_cell.length_c   1.000
_cell.angle_alpha   90.00
_cell.angle_beta   90.00
_cell.angle_gamma   90.00
#
_symmetry.space_group_name_H-M   'P 1'
#
loop_
_entity.id
_entity.type
_entity.pdbx_description
1 polymer ?
#
loop_
_entity_poly.entity_id
_entity_poly.type
_entity_poly.pdbx_seq_one_letter_code
_entity_poly.pdbx_strand_id
1 'polypeptide(L)'
;VWLIQWAKSRSEQNPFGVPIPNFAQVTKTIYRGALPDEAGYRGLIEKVGVVRVCSIIEHEVRADKERALAAGITEWRHIAFSDRDAPAPARVREWLAYIRTSDTQGALFTHCRGGRHRTGTLIAVYRVADCGWTKEQAFGEMMKYGWYDALGHRPLRDWFFHEFDPKDYEQKN
;
A
#
# COMPACT_ATOMS: atom_id res chain seq x y z
N VAL A 1 17.86 15.00 -18.51
CA VAL A 1 16.70 15.81 -18.06
C VAL A 1 15.64 14.91 -17.45
N TRP A 2 15.26 13.79 -18.06
CA TRP A 2 14.25 12.84 -17.54
C TRP A 2 14.66 12.15 -16.22
N LEU A 3 15.92 11.75 -16.09
CA LEU A 3 16.45 11.12 -14.88
C LEU A 3 16.49 12.07 -13.68
N ILE A 4 16.77 13.35 -13.90
CA ILE A 4 16.82 14.37 -12.85
C ILE A 4 15.41 14.73 -12.35
N GLN A 5 14.44 14.77 -13.26
CA GLN A 5 13.04 15.05 -12.93
C GLN A 5 12.40 13.87 -12.18
N TRP A 6 12.76 12.64 -12.54
CA TRP A 6 12.35 11.41 -11.86
C TRP A 6 12.98 11.28 -10.47
N ALA A 7 14.23 11.66 -10.29
CA ALA A 7 14.90 11.67 -8.99
C ALA A 7 14.35 12.76 -8.04
N LYS A 8 14.03 13.95 -8.58
CA LYS A 8 13.36 15.02 -7.80
C LYS A 8 11.96 14.61 -7.34
N SER A 9 11.15 14.00 -8.21
CA SER A 9 9.83 13.53 -7.83
C SER A 9 9.84 12.46 -6.73
N ARG A 10 10.88 11.62 -6.68
CA ARG A 10 11.04 10.61 -5.61
C ARG A 10 11.46 11.21 -4.26
N SER A 11 12.33 12.21 -4.24
CA SER A 11 12.73 12.89 -3.00
C SER A 11 11.59 13.72 -2.40
N GLU A 12 10.73 14.29 -3.24
CA GLU A 12 9.53 15.01 -2.80
C GLU A 12 8.44 14.08 -2.23
N GLN A 13 8.40 12.81 -2.68
CA GLN A 13 7.44 11.80 -2.22
C GLN A 13 7.85 11.13 -0.91
N ASN A 14 9.12 11.19 -0.54
CA ASN A 14 9.67 10.58 0.68
C ASN A 14 10.51 11.60 1.46
N PRO A 15 9.89 12.64 2.03
CA PRO A 15 10.60 13.65 2.79
C PRO A 15 11.20 13.10 4.09
N PHE A 16 10.73 11.94 4.55
CA PHE A 16 11.20 11.28 5.76
C PHE A 16 12.51 10.51 5.58
N GLY A 17 12.91 10.23 4.33
CA GLY A 17 14.11 9.45 4.03
C GLY A 17 14.04 7.99 4.51
N VAL A 18 12.85 7.39 4.54
CA VAL A 18 12.69 5.95 4.83
C VAL A 18 13.24 5.16 3.63
N PRO A 19 14.21 4.24 3.83
CA PRO A 19 14.89 3.57 2.72
C PRO A 19 14.07 2.40 2.15
N ILE A 20 12.88 2.70 1.65
CA ILE A 20 11.98 1.74 1.02
C ILE A 20 11.59 2.26 -0.37
N PRO A 21 11.74 1.46 -1.44
CA PRO A 21 11.27 1.86 -2.77
C PRO A 21 9.77 2.17 -2.78
N ASN A 22 9.36 3.19 -3.52
CA ASN A 22 7.97 3.65 -3.61
C ASN A 22 7.31 3.98 -2.25
N PHE A 23 8.13 4.32 -1.24
CA PHE A 23 7.62 4.76 0.05
C PHE A 23 6.88 6.09 -0.09
N ALA A 24 5.72 6.18 0.54
CA ALA A 24 4.97 7.42 0.65
C ALA A 24 4.03 7.41 1.87
N GLN A 25 3.71 8.60 2.33
CA GLN A 25 2.63 8.83 3.28
C GLN A 25 1.30 8.94 2.53
N VAL A 26 0.29 8.19 2.98
CA VAL A 26 -1.07 8.23 2.45
C VAL A 26 -1.95 9.15 3.29
N THR A 27 -1.90 8.98 4.60
CA THR A 27 -2.51 9.85 5.63
C THR A 27 -1.51 10.06 6.76
N LYS A 28 -1.91 10.76 7.82
CA LYS A 28 -1.04 10.94 9.01
C LYS A 28 -0.59 9.62 9.65
N THR A 29 -1.38 8.56 9.48
CA THR A 29 -1.17 7.27 10.14
C THR A 29 -1.03 6.09 9.19
N ILE A 30 -1.16 6.32 7.87
CA ILE A 30 -1.08 5.29 6.85
C ILE A 30 0.09 5.59 5.91
N TYR A 31 0.94 4.59 5.72
CA TYR A 31 2.10 4.62 4.82
C TYR A 31 2.07 3.45 3.85
N ARG A 32 2.69 3.62 2.70
CA ARG A 32 2.76 2.61 1.64
C ARG A 32 4.17 2.46 1.10
N GLY A 33 4.47 1.33 0.48
CA GLY A 33 5.76 1.13 -0.20
C GLY A 33 5.95 -0.28 -0.73
N ALA A 34 7.19 -0.56 -1.13
CA ALA A 34 7.66 -1.90 -1.49
C ALA A 34 8.00 -2.72 -0.24
N LEU A 35 8.30 -4.02 -0.45
CA LEU A 35 8.78 -4.94 0.58
C LEU A 35 10.04 -4.37 1.25
N PRO A 36 10.02 -4.15 2.57
CA PRO A 36 11.20 -3.61 3.28
C PRO A 36 12.28 -4.66 3.50
N ASP A 37 13.52 -4.21 3.49
CA ASP A 37 14.63 -4.90 4.12
C ASP A 37 14.75 -4.49 5.62
N GLU A 38 15.82 -4.92 6.29
CA GLU A 38 16.05 -4.58 7.70
C GLU A 38 16.16 -3.07 7.92
N ALA A 39 16.85 -2.34 7.04
CA ALA A 39 16.99 -0.89 7.11
C ALA A 39 15.64 -0.19 6.86
N GLY A 40 14.83 -0.72 5.96
CA GLY A 40 13.48 -0.26 5.70
C GLY A 40 12.59 -0.37 6.93
N TYR A 41 12.56 -1.51 7.59
CA TYR A 41 11.77 -1.68 8.82
C TYR A 41 12.26 -0.77 9.97
N ARG A 42 13.57 -0.63 10.16
CA ARG A 42 14.10 0.35 11.13
C ARG A 42 13.66 1.77 10.80
N GLY A 43 13.74 2.16 9.53
CA GLY A 43 13.32 3.48 9.08
C GLY A 43 11.83 3.74 9.32
N LEU A 44 10.96 2.75 9.12
CA LEU A 44 9.52 2.86 9.43
C LEU A 44 9.28 3.18 10.90
N ILE A 45 10.00 2.55 11.81
CA ILE A 45 9.84 2.74 13.24
C ILE A 45 10.46 4.08 13.68
N GLU A 46 11.70 4.31 13.33
CA GLU A 46 12.48 5.43 13.85
C GLU A 46 12.09 6.79 13.24
N LYS A 47 11.70 6.81 11.95
CA LYS A 47 11.45 8.05 11.22
C LYS A 47 9.98 8.45 11.13
N VAL A 48 9.07 7.48 11.13
CA VAL A 48 7.63 7.73 10.95
C VAL A 48 6.74 7.06 11.99
N GLY A 49 7.30 6.34 12.97
CA GLY A 49 6.57 5.78 14.09
C GLY A 49 5.59 4.66 13.72
N VAL A 50 5.83 3.95 12.60
CA VAL A 50 5.02 2.79 12.22
C VAL A 50 5.25 1.66 13.21
N VAL A 51 4.17 1.10 13.71
CA VAL A 51 4.16 -0.03 14.65
C VAL A 51 3.40 -1.24 14.12
N ARG A 52 2.65 -1.08 13.04
CA ARG A 52 1.79 -2.10 12.45
C ARG A 52 2.07 -2.24 10.95
N VAL A 53 2.05 -3.46 10.44
CA VAL A 53 2.30 -3.77 9.04
C VAL A 53 1.21 -4.65 8.46
N CYS A 54 0.72 -4.31 7.28
CA CYS A 54 -0.11 -5.17 6.44
C CYS A 54 0.67 -5.58 5.19
N SER A 55 1.07 -6.82 5.15
CA SER A 55 1.79 -7.42 4.02
C SER A 55 0.81 -8.07 3.03
N ILE A 56 0.96 -7.73 1.75
CA ILE A 56 0.09 -8.23 0.66
C ILE A 56 0.87 -9.21 -0.24
N ILE A 57 2.06 -9.62 0.16
CA ILE A 57 2.93 -10.51 -0.64
C ILE A 57 2.41 -11.95 -0.68
N GLU A 58 2.76 -12.69 -1.75
CA GLU A 58 2.46 -14.11 -1.88
C GLU A 58 3.68 -15.00 -1.59
N HIS A 59 4.89 -14.44 -1.71
CA HIS A 59 6.16 -15.14 -1.50
C HIS A 59 6.97 -14.45 -0.40
N GLU A 60 7.90 -15.17 0.21
CA GLU A 60 8.77 -14.67 1.29
C GLU A 60 8.02 -14.22 2.57
N VAL A 61 6.79 -14.69 2.74
CA VAL A 61 5.86 -14.26 3.82
C VAL A 61 6.47 -14.45 5.20
N ARG A 62 7.08 -15.63 5.45
CA ARG A 62 7.72 -15.93 6.73
C ARG A 62 8.92 -15.02 7.00
N ALA A 63 9.79 -14.84 6.01
CA ALA A 63 10.99 -14.01 6.14
C ALA A 63 10.62 -12.53 6.36
N ASP A 64 9.57 -12.05 5.70
CA ASP A 64 9.05 -10.70 5.89
C ASP A 64 8.53 -10.50 7.33
N LYS A 65 7.71 -11.43 7.82
CA LYS A 65 7.20 -11.42 9.19
C LYS A 65 8.33 -11.42 10.23
N GLU A 66 9.28 -12.34 10.09
CA GLU A 66 10.42 -12.45 11.01
C GLU A 66 11.25 -11.15 11.05
N ARG A 67 11.50 -10.55 9.89
CA ARG A 67 12.22 -9.29 9.75
C ARG A 67 11.49 -8.11 10.40
N ALA A 68 10.19 -8.01 10.17
CA ALA A 68 9.35 -6.97 10.75
C ALA A 68 9.32 -7.04 12.29
N LEU A 69 9.07 -8.24 12.83
CA LEU A 69 9.03 -8.44 14.29
C LEU A 69 10.39 -8.22 14.94
N ALA A 70 11.48 -8.68 14.32
CA ALA A 70 12.85 -8.45 14.81
C ALA A 70 13.21 -6.96 14.86
N ALA A 71 12.67 -6.16 13.96
CA ALA A 71 12.87 -4.71 13.97
C ALA A 71 12.06 -3.98 15.05
N GLY A 72 11.01 -4.58 15.60
CA GLY A 72 10.16 -3.99 16.64
C GLY A 72 8.74 -3.66 16.19
N ILE A 73 8.30 -4.11 15.00
CA ILE A 73 6.88 -4.04 14.61
C ILE A 73 6.06 -4.88 15.60
N THR A 74 5.03 -4.30 16.16
CA THR A 74 4.21 -4.93 17.20
C THR A 74 3.06 -5.78 16.64
N GLU A 75 2.58 -5.45 15.44
CA GLU A 75 1.55 -6.22 14.75
C GLU A 75 1.88 -6.36 13.28
N TRP A 76 1.98 -7.60 12.80
CA TRP A 76 2.16 -7.93 11.41
C TRP A 76 1.00 -8.78 10.91
N ARG A 77 0.28 -8.29 9.92
CA ARG A 77 -0.88 -8.98 9.31
C ARG A 77 -0.60 -9.32 7.86
N HIS A 78 -1.08 -10.47 7.42
CA HIS A 78 -0.96 -10.94 6.06
C HIS A 78 -2.33 -11.02 5.39
N ILE A 79 -2.52 -10.25 4.31
CA ILE A 79 -3.74 -10.24 3.51
C ILE A 79 -3.33 -10.36 2.04
N ALA A 80 -3.01 -11.58 1.61
CA ALA A 80 -2.50 -11.84 0.27
C ALA A 80 -3.61 -11.91 -0.78
N PHE A 81 -3.29 -11.44 -1.97
CA PHE A 81 -3.98 -11.73 -3.21
C PHE A 81 -3.04 -11.62 -4.41
N SER A 82 -3.43 -12.20 -5.55
CA SER A 82 -2.66 -12.19 -6.79
C SER A 82 -2.56 -10.77 -7.38
N ASP A 83 -1.42 -10.44 -7.98
CA ASP A 83 -1.28 -9.21 -8.75
C ASP A 83 -1.74 -9.33 -10.21
N ARG A 84 -2.28 -10.48 -10.59
CA ARG A 84 -2.74 -10.81 -11.95
C ARG A 84 -4.24 -11.04 -12.07
N ASP A 85 -4.95 -11.06 -10.96
CA ASP A 85 -6.39 -11.33 -10.89
C ASP A 85 -7.11 -10.21 -10.16
N ALA A 86 -8.41 -10.06 -10.42
CA ALA A 86 -9.27 -9.22 -9.61
C ALA A 86 -9.23 -9.67 -8.14
N PRO A 87 -9.08 -8.74 -7.17
CA PRO A 87 -9.05 -9.12 -5.77
C PRO A 87 -10.41 -9.63 -5.31
N ALA A 88 -10.42 -10.70 -4.52
CA ALA A 88 -11.66 -11.18 -3.92
C ALA A 88 -12.26 -10.09 -3.00
N PRO A 89 -13.56 -9.79 -3.08
CA PRO A 89 -14.20 -8.75 -2.27
C PRO A 89 -13.96 -8.91 -0.77
N ALA A 90 -13.92 -10.15 -0.27
CA ALA A 90 -13.62 -10.43 1.13
C ALA A 90 -12.23 -9.94 1.55
N ARG A 91 -11.22 -10.06 0.69
CA ARG A 91 -9.86 -9.56 0.96
C ARG A 91 -9.79 -8.04 0.98
N VAL A 92 -10.50 -7.40 0.07
CA VAL A 92 -10.61 -5.93 0.04
C VAL A 92 -11.27 -5.42 1.33
N ARG A 93 -12.36 -6.05 1.78
CA ARG A 93 -13.04 -5.70 3.03
C ARG A 93 -12.14 -5.90 4.24
N GLU A 94 -11.42 -7.02 4.30
CA GLU A 94 -10.48 -7.33 5.38
C GLU A 94 -9.37 -6.27 5.47
N TRP A 95 -8.80 -5.91 4.32
CA TRP A 95 -7.77 -4.89 4.25
C TRP A 95 -8.31 -3.50 4.65
N LEU A 96 -9.47 -3.09 4.13
CA LEU A 96 -10.08 -1.81 4.49
C LEU A 96 -10.41 -1.74 5.99
N ALA A 97 -10.98 -2.80 6.55
CA ALA A 97 -11.27 -2.86 7.98
C ALA A 97 -10.01 -2.68 8.81
N TYR A 98 -8.90 -3.27 8.39
CA TYR A 98 -7.62 -3.16 9.08
C TYR A 98 -7.01 -1.76 8.96
N ILE A 99 -6.97 -1.19 7.76
CA ILE A 99 -6.36 0.12 7.53
C ILE A 99 -7.12 1.26 8.20
N ARG A 100 -8.44 1.13 8.32
CA ARG A 100 -9.32 2.09 8.98
C ARG A 100 -9.09 2.23 10.49
N THR A 101 -8.38 1.30 11.12
CA THR A 101 -8.03 1.36 12.54
C THR A 101 -6.73 2.11 12.82
N SER A 102 -6.06 2.64 11.80
CA SER A 102 -4.73 3.24 11.94
C SER A 102 -4.69 4.46 12.87
N ASP A 103 -5.74 5.26 12.90
CA ASP A 103 -5.81 6.45 13.76
C ASP A 103 -5.96 6.12 15.26
N THR A 104 -6.50 4.94 15.59
CA THR A 104 -6.77 4.52 16.98
C THR A 104 -5.80 3.46 17.49
N GLN A 105 -5.26 2.62 16.62
CA GLN A 105 -4.41 1.48 16.98
C GLN A 105 -2.93 1.65 16.62
N GLY A 106 -2.55 2.80 16.07
CA GLY A 106 -1.18 3.14 15.72
C GLY A 106 -0.88 3.11 14.22
N ALA A 107 0.13 3.86 13.84
CA ALA A 107 0.54 4.05 12.45
C ALA A 107 0.85 2.73 11.74
N LEU A 108 0.38 2.62 10.51
CA LEU A 108 0.37 1.40 9.72
C LEU A 108 1.09 1.60 8.39
N PHE A 109 1.91 0.61 8.03
CA PHE A 109 2.52 0.49 6.71
C PHE A 109 1.92 -0.68 5.95
N THR A 110 1.52 -0.45 4.69
CA THR A 110 1.03 -1.52 3.80
C THR A 110 1.93 -1.66 2.58
N HIS A 111 2.24 -2.90 2.20
CA HIS A 111 3.14 -3.16 1.09
C HIS A 111 2.83 -4.46 0.34
N CYS A 112 3.21 -4.47 -0.93
CA CYS A 112 3.44 -5.70 -1.70
C CYS A 112 4.94 -5.78 -2.05
N ARG A 113 5.32 -6.56 -3.07
CA ARG A 113 6.74 -6.67 -3.43
C ARG A 113 7.33 -5.33 -3.94
N GLY A 114 6.69 -4.72 -4.94
CA GLY A 114 7.18 -3.47 -5.55
C GLY A 114 6.48 -2.20 -5.08
N GLY A 115 5.44 -2.31 -4.26
CA GLY A 115 4.62 -1.17 -3.85
C GLY A 115 3.84 -0.52 -4.99
N ARG A 116 3.64 -1.20 -6.12
CA ARG A 116 3.06 -0.67 -7.36
C ARG A 116 1.63 -1.14 -7.60
N HIS A 117 1.42 -2.44 -7.89
CA HIS A 117 0.16 -2.99 -8.38
C HIS A 117 -0.83 -3.31 -7.25
N ARG A 118 -0.58 -4.31 -6.42
CA ARG A 118 -1.46 -4.69 -5.31
C ARG A 118 -1.63 -3.56 -4.30
N THR A 119 -0.53 -2.98 -3.85
CA THR A 119 -0.54 -1.82 -2.95
C THR A 119 -1.25 -0.63 -3.60
N GLY A 120 -0.92 -0.32 -4.86
CA GLY A 120 -1.56 0.77 -5.60
C GLY A 120 -3.07 0.59 -5.71
N THR A 121 -3.53 -0.61 -6.05
CA THR A 121 -4.96 -0.94 -6.18
C THR A 121 -5.70 -0.74 -4.86
N LEU A 122 -5.18 -1.27 -3.75
CA LEU A 122 -5.84 -1.14 -2.45
C LEU A 122 -5.83 0.30 -1.93
N ILE A 123 -4.74 1.04 -2.11
CA ILE A 123 -4.72 2.47 -1.78
C ILE A 123 -5.71 3.26 -2.64
N ALA A 124 -5.85 2.93 -3.93
CA ALA A 124 -6.85 3.56 -4.79
C ALA A 124 -8.28 3.26 -4.32
N VAL A 125 -8.57 2.02 -3.90
CA VAL A 125 -9.85 1.66 -3.26
C VAL A 125 -10.11 2.53 -2.03
N TYR A 126 -9.13 2.68 -1.13
CA TYR A 126 -9.24 3.53 0.06
C TYR A 126 -9.47 4.99 -0.30
N ARG A 127 -8.76 5.54 -1.29
CA ARG A 127 -8.95 6.92 -1.77
C ARG A 127 -10.38 7.18 -2.24
N VAL A 128 -10.97 6.22 -2.97
CA VAL A 128 -12.33 6.35 -3.47
C VAL A 128 -13.37 6.10 -2.37
N ALA A 129 -13.20 5.05 -1.57
CA ALA A 129 -14.17 4.67 -0.55
C ALA A 129 -14.21 5.65 0.65
N ASP A 130 -13.04 6.12 1.10
CA ASP A 130 -12.92 6.83 2.37
C ASP A 130 -12.43 8.29 2.23
N CYS A 131 -11.77 8.65 1.13
CA CYS A 131 -11.19 9.99 0.94
C CYS A 131 -11.96 10.86 -0.07
N GLY A 132 -13.03 10.36 -0.68
CA GLY A 132 -13.85 11.11 -1.63
C GLY A 132 -13.20 11.36 -2.99
N TRP A 133 -12.19 10.61 -3.35
CA TRP A 133 -11.54 10.74 -4.66
C TRP A 133 -12.36 10.07 -5.75
N THR A 134 -12.24 10.59 -7.00
CA THR A 134 -12.70 9.86 -8.18
C THR A 134 -11.78 8.69 -8.49
N LYS A 135 -12.28 7.71 -9.26
CA LYS A 135 -11.45 6.58 -9.74
C LYS A 135 -10.27 7.06 -10.59
N GLU A 136 -10.47 8.09 -11.39
CA GLU A 136 -9.44 8.70 -12.24
C GLU A 136 -8.33 9.35 -11.41
N GLN A 137 -8.69 10.09 -10.36
CA GLN A 137 -7.70 10.67 -9.43
C GLN A 137 -6.89 9.58 -8.72
N ALA A 138 -7.55 8.54 -8.23
CA ALA A 138 -6.90 7.43 -7.56
C ALA A 138 -5.99 6.63 -8.51
N PHE A 139 -6.40 6.43 -9.75
CA PHE A 139 -5.57 5.81 -10.77
C PHE A 139 -4.36 6.68 -11.16
N GLY A 140 -4.52 8.00 -11.19
CA GLY A 140 -3.41 8.93 -11.35
C GLY A 140 -2.34 8.76 -10.26
N GLU A 141 -2.74 8.53 -9.03
CA GLU A 141 -1.81 8.18 -7.94
C GLU A 141 -1.13 6.81 -8.19
N MET A 142 -1.87 5.79 -8.66
CA MET A 142 -1.28 4.50 -9.02
C MET A 142 -0.18 4.66 -10.07
N MET A 143 -0.42 5.44 -11.13
CA MET A 143 0.56 5.74 -12.18
C MET A 143 1.80 6.45 -11.62
N LYS A 144 1.61 7.39 -10.70
CA LYS A 144 2.69 8.12 -10.05
C LYS A 144 3.65 7.19 -9.30
N TYR A 145 3.13 6.09 -8.71
CA TYR A 145 3.92 5.07 -8.00
C TYR A 145 4.31 3.87 -8.87
N GLY A 146 4.29 4.03 -10.20
CA GLY A 146 4.88 3.08 -11.13
C GLY A 146 3.96 1.94 -11.56
N TRP A 147 2.63 2.15 -11.53
CA TRP A 147 1.71 1.23 -12.19
C TRP A 147 2.05 1.07 -13.67
N TYR A 148 1.88 -0.13 -14.19
CA TYR A 148 1.93 -0.43 -15.63
C TYR A 148 1.04 -1.64 -15.96
N ASP A 149 0.47 -1.66 -17.19
CA ASP A 149 -0.47 -2.70 -17.65
C ASP A 149 0.19 -4.01 -18.09
N ALA A 150 1.50 -4.00 -18.31
CA ALA A 150 2.24 -5.17 -18.79
C ALA A 150 2.26 -6.30 -17.74
N LEU A 151 2.69 -7.50 -18.15
CA LEU A 151 2.90 -8.67 -17.30
C LEU A 151 1.65 -9.16 -16.54
N GLY A 152 0.46 -8.92 -17.10
CA GLY A 152 -0.79 -9.48 -16.57
C GLY A 152 -1.45 -8.68 -15.44
N HIS A 153 -1.06 -7.41 -15.23
CA HIS A 153 -1.65 -6.56 -14.19
C HIS A 153 -2.97 -5.88 -14.60
N ARG A 154 -3.32 -5.93 -15.88
CA ARG A 154 -4.56 -5.32 -16.39
C ARG A 154 -5.83 -5.75 -15.65
N PRO A 155 -6.01 -7.01 -15.21
CA PRO A 155 -7.21 -7.41 -14.46
C PRO A 155 -7.46 -6.59 -13.19
N LEU A 156 -6.42 -6.16 -12.47
CA LEU A 156 -6.57 -5.28 -11.29
C LEU A 156 -7.15 -3.92 -11.68
N ARG A 157 -6.67 -3.32 -12.78
CA ARG A 157 -7.18 -2.04 -13.27
C ARG A 157 -8.61 -2.19 -13.78
N ASP A 158 -8.91 -3.21 -14.57
CA ASP A 158 -10.23 -3.43 -15.15
C ASP A 158 -11.26 -3.67 -14.04
N TRP A 159 -10.92 -4.47 -13.03
CA TRP A 159 -11.74 -4.62 -11.84
C TRP A 159 -11.99 -3.28 -11.14
N PHE A 160 -10.95 -2.49 -10.91
CA PHE A 160 -11.05 -1.21 -10.21
C PHE A 160 -11.98 -0.23 -10.92
N PHE A 161 -11.91 -0.14 -12.24
CA PHE A 161 -12.74 0.78 -13.01
C PHE A 161 -14.17 0.28 -13.23
N HIS A 162 -14.36 -1.02 -13.46
CA HIS A 162 -15.63 -1.56 -13.97
C HIS A 162 -16.43 -2.35 -12.94
N GLU A 163 -15.80 -2.93 -11.93
CA GLU A 163 -16.47 -3.82 -10.97
C GLU A 163 -16.49 -3.24 -9.54
N PHE A 164 -15.44 -2.52 -9.13
CA PHE A 164 -15.37 -1.91 -7.80
C PHE A 164 -16.44 -0.81 -7.66
N ASP A 165 -17.36 -1.00 -6.70
CA ASP A 165 -18.31 0.02 -6.25
C ASP A 165 -18.00 0.37 -4.77
N PRO A 166 -17.66 1.63 -4.45
CA PRO A 166 -17.34 2.02 -3.08
C PRO A 166 -18.49 1.77 -2.09
N LYS A 167 -19.73 1.77 -2.54
CA LYS A 167 -20.91 1.48 -1.69
C LYS A 167 -20.89 0.08 -1.09
N ASP A 168 -20.28 -0.89 -1.78
CA ASP A 168 -20.14 -2.26 -1.27
C ASP A 168 -19.16 -2.38 -0.11
N TYR A 169 -18.39 -1.32 0.16
CA TYR A 169 -17.31 -1.26 1.14
C TYR A 169 -17.51 -0.19 2.22
N GLU A 170 -18.69 0.42 2.27
CA GLU A 170 -19.04 1.36 3.33
C GLU A 170 -19.01 0.69 4.71
N GLN A 171 -18.59 1.44 5.73
CA GLN A 171 -18.71 0.98 7.12
C GLN A 171 -20.20 0.93 7.47
N LYS A 172 -20.69 -0.25 7.77
CA LYS A 172 -22.02 -0.38 8.39
C LYS A 172 -21.92 0.12 9.84
N ASN A 173 -22.59 1.24 10.09
CA ASN A 173 -22.79 1.77 11.43
C ASN A 173 -23.51 0.75 12.34
#